data_24aaa55765e704dac71b6ef1a6ba71b9
#
_entry.id   24aaa55765e704dac71b6ef1a6ba71b9
#
_cell.length_a   1.000
_cell.length_b   1.000
_cell.length_c   1.000
_cell.angle_alpha   90.00
_cell.angle_beta   90.00
_cell.angle_gamma   90.00
#
_symmetry.space_group_name_H-M   'P 1'
#
loop_
_entity.id
_entity.type
_entity.pdbx_description
1 polymer ?
#
loop_
_entity_poly.entity_id
_entity_poly.type
_entity_poly.pdbx_seq_one_letter_code
_entity_poly.pdbx_strand_id
1 'polypeptide(L)'
;MEKSILEKLSVLKVKDSGFEFNVNDNVWVLSKDIKLNLLYLENTINLSLLSLVKETLAYTAVHFSSAYTRKFYFAIKKLIVFNNGELKEFECGLLKRFYNTFLKINYTHVESMKYFLIKFHELHNKVLKQEVIDLISKWKVAKPRTTTAYNERQKYLRPLPDNEMKHLIFSITKEYNEGNITMNDYLLVMLLIYTGRRPMQIAQLKIKDLYIKNEGNYLNIPRLKQGGKFRTDFTELKISDNLFDSLSELKAIVKAFAQNEAQDKLSKEELDNLPLFIDPSFFNSGYNINEFYENNFVNLHMSSKTITSRLQSVHRRVIGNKNSTINSRQLRITLATRLAQRGYGLSTLAKVLDHTNLKSVLSYAKNNEEFSFRIEQAINESISPYASSFLMDSEGITFKMVEDLININKLTNQLISNHSKQSEVELLVALFASVESKINTIIKFLNTEEE
;
A
#
# COMPACT_ATOMS: atom_id res chain seq x y z
N MET A 1 31.64 1.95 8.00
CA MET A 1 31.11 0.70 7.45
C MET A 1 30.63 -0.15 8.59
N GLU A 2 29.33 -0.36 8.70
CA GLU A 2 28.76 -1.29 9.66
C GLU A 2 29.25 -2.70 9.30
N LYS A 3 29.97 -3.34 10.24
CA LYS A 3 30.31 -4.76 10.15
C LYS A 3 29.04 -5.56 9.88
N SER A 4 29.15 -6.58 9.03
CA SER A 4 28.07 -7.44 8.56
C SER A 4 26.99 -7.68 9.63
N ILE A 5 25.74 -7.39 9.29
CA ILE A 5 24.59 -7.61 10.17
C ILE A 5 24.51 -9.09 10.59
N LEU A 6 25.01 -9.99 9.75
CA LEU A 6 25.03 -11.44 9.99
C LEU A 6 26.07 -11.90 11.02
N GLU A 7 27.14 -11.12 11.24
CA GLU A 7 28.15 -11.46 12.25
C GLU A 7 27.69 -11.20 13.68
N LYS A 8 26.61 -10.44 13.87
CA LYS A 8 26.16 -9.98 15.19
C LYS A 8 24.90 -10.66 15.72
N LEU A 9 24.00 -11.12 14.85
CA LEU A 9 22.70 -11.67 15.26
C LEU A 9 22.33 -12.86 14.37
N SER A 10 22.10 -14.02 14.97
CA SER A 10 21.56 -15.18 14.25
C SER A 10 20.08 -15.01 13.86
N VAL A 11 19.32 -14.25 14.66
CA VAL A 11 17.89 -13.99 14.44
C VAL A 11 17.68 -12.53 14.05
N LEU A 12 16.99 -12.32 12.94
CA LEU A 12 16.69 -11.01 12.37
C LEU A 12 15.19 -10.79 12.25
N LYS A 13 14.76 -9.53 12.41
CA LYS A 13 13.36 -9.14 12.32
C LYS A 13 13.03 -8.52 10.96
N VAL A 14 12.00 -9.03 10.31
CA VAL A 14 11.50 -8.52 9.03
C VAL A 14 10.82 -7.17 9.22
N LYS A 15 11.20 -6.19 8.37
CA LYS A 15 10.77 -4.79 8.51
C LYS A 15 9.26 -4.61 8.51
N ASP A 16 8.55 -5.23 7.56
CA ASP A 16 7.15 -4.91 7.24
C ASP A 16 6.13 -5.93 7.77
N SER A 17 6.58 -7.06 8.32
CA SER A 17 5.70 -8.14 8.77
C SER A 17 5.78 -8.44 10.26
N GLY A 18 6.87 -8.03 10.92
CA GLY A 18 7.16 -8.37 12.31
C GLY A 18 7.63 -9.80 12.55
N PHE A 19 7.72 -10.63 11.51
CA PHE A 19 8.27 -11.98 11.58
C PHE A 19 9.77 -11.93 11.88
N GLU A 20 10.24 -12.96 12.57
CA GLU A 20 11.66 -13.17 12.83
C GLU A 20 12.12 -14.42 12.09
N PHE A 21 13.36 -14.41 11.63
CA PHE A 21 13.97 -15.55 10.93
C PHE A 21 15.42 -15.69 11.34
N ASN A 22 15.92 -16.94 11.42
CA ASN A 22 17.32 -17.22 11.63
C ASN A 22 18.03 -17.30 10.27
N VAL A 23 19.13 -16.56 10.13
CA VAL A 23 19.91 -16.53 8.88
C VAL A 23 20.54 -17.86 8.50
N ASN A 24 20.72 -18.74 9.48
CA ASN A 24 21.27 -20.08 9.29
C ASN A 24 20.24 -21.11 8.87
N ASP A 25 18.93 -20.77 8.95
CA ASP A 25 17.88 -21.71 8.56
C ASP A 25 17.81 -21.87 7.04
N ASN A 26 17.45 -23.07 6.62
CA ASN A 26 17.23 -23.39 5.21
C ASN A 26 15.93 -22.77 4.66
N VAL A 27 15.03 -22.34 5.53
CA VAL A 27 13.75 -21.71 5.15
C VAL A 27 13.57 -20.45 5.97
N TRP A 28 13.52 -19.31 5.31
CA TRP A 28 13.18 -18.04 5.94
C TRP A 28 11.70 -17.74 5.78
N VAL A 29 10.97 -17.65 6.87
CA VAL A 29 9.56 -17.21 6.89
C VAL A 29 9.54 -15.70 7.09
N LEU A 30 9.37 -14.94 6.00
CA LEU A 30 9.38 -13.48 6.04
C LEU A 30 7.99 -12.87 6.29
N SER A 31 6.93 -13.63 6.04
CA SER A 31 5.53 -13.31 6.38
C SER A 31 4.68 -14.56 6.18
N LYS A 32 3.40 -14.52 6.57
CA LYS A 32 2.47 -15.64 6.31
C LYS A 32 2.41 -16.07 4.84
N ASP A 33 2.58 -15.12 3.93
CA ASP A 33 2.49 -15.35 2.48
C ASP A 33 3.86 -15.56 1.82
N ILE A 34 4.96 -15.36 2.53
CA ILE A 34 6.30 -15.31 1.94
C ILE A 34 7.27 -16.19 2.73
N LYS A 35 7.62 -17.32 2.12
CA LYS A 35 8.68 -18.21 2.57
C LYS A 35 9.75 -18.30 1.49
N LEU A 36 11.02 -18.22 1.87
CA LEU A 36 12.18 -18.40 0.98
C LEU A 36 12.83 -19.73 1.34
N ASN A 37 12.88 -20.67 0.39
CA ASN A 37 13.62 -21.92 0.54
C ASN A 37 15.05 -21.72 0.06
N LEU A 38 15.98 -21.53 0.99
CA LEU A 38 17.39 -21.27 0.71
C LEU A 38 18.17 -22.54 0.35
N LEU A 39 17.68 -23.72 0.74
CA LEU A 39 18.31 -24.99 0.37
C LEU A 39 18.53 -25.12 -1.14
N TYR A 40 17.60 -24.55 -1.95
CA TYR A 40 17.78 -24.51 -3.39
C TYR A 40 19.01 -23.68 -3.81
N LEU A 41 19.24 -22.53 -3.15
CA LEU A 41 20.41 -21.69 -3.43
C LEU A 41 21.71 -22.36 -2.96
N GLU A 42 21.67 -23.05 -1.82
CA GLU A 42 22.81 -23.76 -1.26
C GLU A 42 23.31 -24.88 -2.18
N ASN A 43 22.39 -25.54 -2.87
CA ASN A 43 22.71 -26.62 -3.80
C ASN A 43 23.13 -26.13 -5.19
N THR A 44 23.00 -24.83 -5.49
CA THR A 44 23.16 -24.30 -6.86
C THR A 44 24.13 -23.13 -6.96
N ILE A 45 24.55 -22.57 -5.85
CA ILE A 45 25.52 -21.46 -5.78
C ILE A 45 26.78 -21.92 -5.04
N ASN A 46 27.95 -21.51 -5.48
CA ASN A 46 29.16 -21.81 -4.73
C ASN A 46 29.18 -21.12 -3.36
N LEU A 47 29.85 -21.72 -2.37
CA LEU A 47 29.79 -21.30 -0.96
C LEU A 47 30.21 -19.84 -0.74
N SER A 48 31.22 -19.34 -1.46
CA SER A 48 31.70 -17.97 -1.29
C SER A 48 30.67 -16.95 -1.80
N LEU A 49 30.02 -17.20 -2.92
CA LEU A 49 28.97 -16.34 -3.46
C LEU A 49 27.67 -16.48 -2.68
N LEU A 50 27.34 -17.70 -2.23
CA LEU A 50 26.14 -17.98 -1.46
C LEU A 50 26.04 -17.13 -0.17
N SER A 51 27.13 -17.07 0.58
CA SER A 51 27.20 -16.26 1.81
C SER A 51 26.83 -14.79 1.53
N LEU A 52 27.40 -14.19 0.50
CA LEU A 52 27.14 -12.81 0.11
C LEU A 52 25.70 -12.58 -0.41
N VAL A 53 25.18 -13.57 -1.15
CA VAL A 53 23.77 -13.57 -1.62
C VAL A 53 22.80 -13.64 -0.43
N LYS A 54 23.04 -14.55 0.54
CA LYS A 54 22.23 -14.65 1.76
C LYS A 54 22.29 -13.35 2.57
N GLU A 55 23.46 -12.75 2.72
CA GLU A 55 23.64 -11.48 3.40
C GLU A 55 22.84 -10.35 2.73
N THR A 56 22.91 -10.26 1.40
CA THR A 56 22.13 -9.27 0.64
C THR A 56 20.63 -9.48 0.81
N LEU A 57 20.14 -10.73 0.76
CA LEU A 57 18.74 -11.04 0.97
C LEU A 57 18.29 -10.73 2.41
N ALA A 58 19.11 -11.05 3.42
CA ALA A 58 18.85 -10.74 4.83
C ALA A 58 18.78 -9.22 5.04
N TYR A 59 19.76 -8.48 4.51
CA TYR A 59 19.74 -7.03 4.54
C TYR A 59 18.43 -6.48 3.95
N THR A 60 17.98 -7.01 2.81
CA THR A 60 16.75 -6.52 2.19
C THR A 60 15.49 -6.87 2.97
N ALA A 61 15.46 -7.99 3.69
CA ALA A 61 14.34 -8.36 4.57
C ALA A 61 14.23 -7.42 5.79
N VAL A 62 15.36 -6.97 6.33
CA VAL A 62 15.43 -6.09 7.49
C VAL A 62 15.17 -4.61 7.13
N HIS A 63 15.61 -4.18 5.94
CA HIS A 63 15.56 -2.76 5.56
C HIS A 63 14.45 -2.41 4.55
N PHE A 64 13.95 -3.38 3.79
CA PHE A 64 12.89 -3.21 2.80
C PHE A 64 11.67 -4.08 3.13
N SER A 65 10.81 -4.35 2.17
CA SER A 65 9.66 -5.22 2.39
C SER A 65 9.97 -6.68 2.09
N SER A 66 9.31 -7.59 2.81
CA SER A 66 9.34 -9.05 2.56
C SER A 66 9.05 -9.40 1.10
N ALA A 67 8.09 -8.68 0.47
CA ALA A 67 7.77 -8.84 -0.95
C ALA A 67 8.91 -8.41 -1.88
N TYR A 68 9.69 -7.41 -1.49
CA TYR A 68 10.86 -6.96 -2.26
C TYR A 68 11.99 -7.99 -2.20
N THR A 69 12.27 -8.51 -1.00
CA THR A 69 13.23 -9.60 -0.81
C THR A 69 12.85 -10.85 -1.62
N ARG A 70 11.55 -11.22 -1.62
CA ARG A 70 11.05 -12.33 -2.44
C ARG A 70 11.31 -12.12 -3.94
N LYS A 71 11.14 -10.90 -4.45
CA LYS A 71 11.45 -10.61 -5.86
C LYS A 71 12.92 -10.84 -6.19
N PHE A 72 13.82 -10.47 -5.31
CA PHE A 72 15.26 -10.70 -5.48
C PHE A 72 15.58 -12.18 -5.45
N TYR A 73 15.06 -12.92 -4.48
CA TYR A 73 15.21 -14.36 -4.41
C TYR A 73 14.77 -15.05 -5.71
N PHE A 74 13.60 -14.70 -6.25
CA PHE A 74 13.11 -15.28 -7.50
C PHE A 74 13.90 -14.84 -8.73
N ALA A 75 14.45 -13.64 -8.76
CA ALA A 75 15.32 -13.20 -9.83
C ALA A 75 16.62 -14.01 -9.86
N ILE A 76 17.23 -14.24 -8.69
CA ILE A 76 18.42 -15.11 -8.54
C ILE A 76 18.09 -16.53 -8.99
N LYS A 77 17.01 -17.11 -8.45
CA LYS A 77 16.56 -18.45 -8.83
C LYS A 77 16.33 -18.56 -10.33
N LYS A 78 15.76 -17.53 -10.97
CA LYS A 78 15.55 -17.49 -12.41
C LYS A 78 16.87 -17.42 -13.20
N LEU A 79 17.86 -16.67 -12.71
CA LEU A 79 19.19 -16.62 -13.29
C LEU A 79 19.88 -17.97 -13.22
N ILE A 80 19.80 -18.68 -12.08
CA ILE A 80 20.37 -20.02 -11.89
C ILE A 80 19.77 -21.01 -12.89
N VAL A 81 18.44 -21.06 -12.97
CA VAL A 81 17.73 -21.93 -13.94
C VAL A 81 18.15 -21.59 -15.38
N PHE A 82 18.31 -20.31 -15.70
CA PHE A 82 18.74 -19.86 -17.01
C PHE A 82 20.19 -20.25 -17.32
N ASN A 83 21.02 -20.39 -16.27
CA ASN A 83 22.41 -20.83 -16.38
C ASN A 83 22.60 -22.34 -16.10
N ASN A 84 21.66 -23.17 -16.56
CA ASN A 84 21.69 -24.63 -16.43
C ASN A 84 21.80 -25.16 -14.99
N GLY A 85 21.28 -24.42 -14.01
CA GLY A 85 21.16 -24.86 -12.63
C GLY A 85 22.33 -24.55 -11.72
N GLU A 86 23.37 -23.86 -12.19
CA GLU A 86 24.54 -23.51 -11.39
C GLU A 86 24.86 -22.01 -11.51
N LEU A 87 25.34 -21.40 -10.41
CA LEU A 87 25.84 -20.02 -10.41
C LEU A 87 27.16 -19.93 -9.63
N LYS A 88 28.26 -19.70 -10.33
CA LYS A 88 29.60 -19.54 -9.74
C LYS A 88 29.93 -18.06 -9.48
N GLU A 89 29.62 -17.20 -10.43
CA GLU A 89 29.82 -15.76 -10.35
C GLU A 89 28.79 -15.01 -11.21
N PHE A 90 28.66 -13.71 -11.01
CA PHE A 90 27.85 -12.84 -11.87
C PHE A 90 28.65 -12.38 -13.09
N GLU A 91 28.73 -13.22 -14.11
CA GLU A 91 29.46 -12.94 -15.32
C GLU A 91 28.74 -11.97 -16.27
N CYS A 92 29.50 -11.05 -16.89
CA CYS A 92 28.96 -10.07 -17.83
C CYS A 92 28.24 -10.75 -19.02
N GLY A 93 28.80 -11.84 -19.55
CA GLY A 93 28.22 -12.61 -20.67
C GLY A 93 26.87 -13.25 -20.28
N LEU A 94 26.78 -13.89 -19.11
CA LEU A 94 25.54 -14.46 -18.59
C LEU A 94 24.47 -13.39 -18.40
N LEU A 95 24.82 -12.28 -17.77
CA LEU A 95 23.89 -11.20 -17.48
C LEU A 95 23.38 -10.50 -18.76
N LYS A 96 24.23 -10.35 -19.81
CA LYS A 96 23.79 -9.86 -21.13
C LYS A 96 22.75 -10.79 -21.76
N ARG A 97 22.98 -12.11 -21.75
CA ARG A 97 22.04 -13.10 -22.29
C ARG A 97 20.73 -13.08 -21.52
N PHE A 98 20.80 -13.05 -20.17
CA PHE A 98 19.63 -12.95 -19.31
C PHE A 98 18.80 -11.69 -19.59
N TYR A 99 19.44 -10.52 -19.68
CA TYR A 99 18.79 -9.25 -20.02
C TYR A 99 18.07 -9.33 -21.36
N ASN A 100 18.76 -9.75 -22.43
CA ASN A 100 18.19 -9.80 -23.77
C ASN A 100 17.00 -10.77 -23.87
N THR A 101 17.07 -11.90 -23.16
CA THR A 101 16.01 -12.92 -23.16
C THR A 101 14.78 -12.44 -22.38
N PHE A 102 14.97 -11.94 -21.15
CA PHE A 102 13.86 -11.65 -20.26
C PHE A 102 13.29 -10.24 -20.37
N LEU A 103 13.98 -9.28 -20.98
CA LEU A 103 13.48 -7.92 -21.14
C LEU A 103 12.12 -7.88 -21.85
N LYS A 104 11.92 -8.71 -22.87
CA LYS A 104 10.67 -8.82 -23.64
C LYS A 104 9.65 -9.78 -23.01
N ILE A 105 10.10 -10.89 -22.42
CA ILE A 105 9.25 -11.96 -21.89
C ILE A 105 8.70 -11.58 -20.51
N ASN A 106 9.57 -11.15 -19.62
CA ASN A 106 9.22 -10.77 -18.25
C ASN A 106 10.22 -9.75 -17.68
N TYR A 107 10.02 -8.49 -18.02
CA TYR A 107 10.87 -7.38 -17.57
C TYR A 107 11.05 -7.31 -16.04
N THR A 108 10.11 -7.86 -15.25
CA THR A 108 10.18 -7.81 -13.77
C THR A 108 11.35 -8.62 -13.23
N HIS A 109 11.76 -9.69 -13.91
CA HIS A 109 12.97 -10.45 -13.55
C HIS A 109 14.24 -9.63 -13.79
N VAL A 110 14.29 -8.92 -14.91
CA VAL A 110 15.41 -8.02 -15.25
C VAL A 110 15.47 -6.85 -14.27
N GLU A 111 14.33 -6.23 -13.99
CA GLU A 111 14.22 -5.14 -13.01
C GLU A 111 14.71 -5.58 -11.62
N SER A 112 14.24 -6.73 -11.16
CA SER A 112 14.60 -7.27 -9.85
C SER A 112 16.08 -7.66 -9.79
N MET A 113 16.61 -8.25 -10.85
CA MET A 113 18.04 -8.59 -10.94
C MET A 113 18.91 -7.34 -10.94
N LYS A 114 18.54 -6.30 -11.70
CA LYS A 114 19.25 -5.02 -11.70
C LYS A 114 19.38 -4.45 -10.29
N TYR A 115 18.24 -4.33 -9.58
CA TYR A 115 18.25 -3.75 -8.24
C TYR A 115 18.94 -4.66 -7.21
N PHE A 116 18.86 -5.98 -7.38
CA PHE A 116 19.61 -6.90 -6.54
C PHE A 116 21.12 -6.70 -6.72
N LEU A 117 21.62 -6.65 -7.96
CA LEU A 117 23.05 -6.48 -8.24
C LEU A 117 23.58 -5.12 -7.77
N ILE A 118 22.77 -4.06 -7.89
CA ILE A 118 23.12 -2.75 -7.33
C ILE A 118 23.27 -2.85 -5.81
N LYS A 119 22.30 -3.47 -5.12
CA LYS A 119 22.35 -3.62 -3.67
C LYS A 119 23.50 -4.54 -3.24
N PHE A 120 23.73 -5.63 -3.97
CA PHE A 120 24.84 -6.54 -3.76
C PHE A 120 26.19 -5.81 -3.87
N HIS A 121 26.35 -4.96 -4.88
CA HIS A 121 27.56 -4.15 -5.04
C HIS A 121 27.74 -3.12 -3.91
N GLU A 122 26.67 -2.47 -3.47
CA GLU A 122 26.71 -1.51 -2.34
C GLU A 122 27.17 -2.18 -1.04
N LEU A 123 26.77 -3.42 -0.80
CA LEU A 123 27.12 -4.17 0.42
C LEU A 123 28.50 -4.83 0.33
N HIS A 124 28.86 -5.33 -0.85
CA HIS A 124 30.05 -6.14 -1.07
C HIS A 124 30.97 -5.48 -2.11
N ASN A 125 31.54 -4.33 -1.74
CA ASN A 125 32.49 -3.59 -2.59
C ASN A 125 33.60 -4.53 -3.12
N LYS A 126 33.93 -4.41 -4.42
CA LYS A 126 34.98 -5.18 -5.13
C LYS A 126 34.66 -6.64 -5.46
N VAL A 127 33.50 -7.16 -5.12
CA VAL A 127 33.10 -8.54 -5.51
C VAL A 127 32.66 -8.60 -6.97
N LEU A 128 31.88 -7.61 -7.42
CA LEU A 128 31.51 -7.50 -8.83
C LEU A 128 32.63 -6.86 -9.64
N LYS A 129 32.95 -7.45 -10.80
CA LYS A 129 33.86 -6.88 -11.77
C LYS A 129 33.32 -5.56 -12.33
N GLN A 130 34.17 -4.59 -12.64
CA GLN A 130 33.76 -3.28 -13.15
C GLN A 130 32.87 -3.37 -14.39
N GLU A 131 33.18 -4.30 -15.31
CA GLU A 131 32.40 -4.55 -16.53
C GLU A 131 30.94 -4.95 -16.23
N VAL A 132 30.68 -5.63 -15.10
CA VAL A 132 29.31 -5.98 -14.66
C VAL A 132 28.59 -4.75 -14.16
N ILE A 133 29.27 -3.90 -13.39
CA ILE A 133 28.70 -2.63 -12.88
C ILE A 133 28.33 -1.71 -14.05
N ASP A 134 29.22 -1.57 -15.03
CA ASP A 134 29.00 -0.77 -16.23
C ASP A 134 27.84 -1.34 -17.07
N LEU A 135 27.71 -2.67 -17.12
CA LEU A 135 26.61 -3.33 -17.81
C LEU A 135 25.26 -3.01 -17.14
N ILE A 136 25.14 -3.23 -15.81
CA ILE A 136 23.85 -3.04 -15.11
C ILE A 136 23.44 -1.57 -15.05
N SER A 137 24.39 -0.62 -15.03
CA SER A 137 24.10 0.80 -15.10
C SER A 137 23.35 1.18 -16.39
N LYS A 138 23.71 0.55 -17.50
CA LYS A 138 23.12 0.75 -18.83
C LYS A 138 21.78 0.04 -19.03
N TRP A 139 21.37 -0.86 -18.12
CA TRP A 139 20.10 -1.56 -18.26
C TRP A 139 18.91 -0.61 -18.18
N LYS A 140 18.20 -0.46 -19.29
CA LYS A 140 16.96 0.30 -19.39
C LYS A 140 15.78 -0.67 -19.22
N VAL A 141 15.12 -0.64 -18.08
CA VAL A 141 13.96 -1.48 -17.80
C VAL A 141 12.70 -0.62 -17.87
N ALA A 142 12.12 -0.57 -19.06
CA ALA A 142 10.84 0.11 -19.27
C ALA A 142 9.69 -0.88 -19.09
N LYS A 143 8.66 -0.49 -18.35
CA LYS A 143 7.42 -1.27 -18.27
C LYS A 143 6.75 -1.25 -19.65
N PRO A 144 6.51 -2.41 -20.28
CA PRO A 144 5.81 -2.42 -21.55
C PRO A 144 4.39 -1.84 -21.35
N ARG A 145 4.04 -0.88 -22.18
CA ARG A 145 2.67 -0.34 -22.25
C ARG A 145 1.84 -1.31 -23.08
N THR A 146 1.36 -2.40 -22.47
CA THR A 146 0.43 -3.32 -23.15
C THR A 146 -0.99 -2.84 -22.94
N THR A 147 -1.67 -2.49 -24.02
CA THR A 147 -3.10 -2.11 -24.05
C THR A 147 -4.00 -3.20 -23.45
N THR A 148 -3.70 -4.47 -23.67
CA THR A 148 -4.46 -5.61 -23.14
C THR A 148 -4.41 -5.70 -21.60
N ALA A 149 -3.23 -5.64 -21.01
CA ALA A 149 -3.09 -5.65 -19.54
C ALA A 149 -3.68 -4.38 -18.89
N TYR A 150 -3.72 -3.27 -19.61
CA TYR A 150 -4.39 -2.05 -19.18
C TYR A 150 -5.91 -2.23 -19.18
N ASN A 151 -6.49 -2.79 -20.24
CA ASN A 151 -7.93 -3.03 -20.37
C ASN A 151 -8.45 -4.08 -19.38
N GLU A 152 -7.71 -5.16 -19.12
CA GLU A 152 -8.06 -6.13 -18.09
C GLU A 152 -8.01 -5.51 -16.69
N ARG A 153 -7.00 -4.68 -16.41
CA ARG A 153 -6.94 -3.92 -15.14
C ARG A 153 -8.09 -2.94 -15.00
N GLN A 154 -8.55 -2.31 -16.07
CA GLN A 154 -9.69 -1.39 -16.08
C GLN A 154 -10.99 -2.10 -15.65
N LYS A 155 -11.20 -3.36 -16.03
CA LYS A 155 -12.36 -4.14 -15.62
C LYS A 155 -12.47 -4.29 -14.09
N TYR A 156 -11.32 -4.46 -13.40
CA TYR A 156 -11.24 -4.54 -11.94
C TYR A 156 -11.10 -3.17 -11.25
N LEU A 157 -11.07 -2.09 -12.02
CA LEU A 157 -10.95 -0.71 -11.51
C LEU A 157 -12.26 0.05 -11.55
N ARG A 158 -13.35 -0.55 -12.04
CA ARG A 158 -14.67 0.09 -12.03
C ARG A 158 -15.25 0.10 -10.63
N PRO A 159 -15.74 1.26 -10.16
CA PRO A 159 -16.50 1.30 -8.92
C PRO A 159 -17.76 0.47 -9.07
N LEU A 160 -18.24 -0.10 -7.98
CA LEU A 160 -19.55 -0.74 -7.96
C LEU A 160 -20.64 0.34 -8.05
N PRO A 161 -21.66 0.15 -8.88
CA PRO A 161 -22.86 1.00 -8.88
C PRO A 161 -23.51 1.08 -7.50
N ASP A 162 -24.20 2.16 -7.20
CA ASP A 162 -24.79 2.40 -5.89
C ASP A 162 -25.82 1.35 -5.48
N ASN A 163 -26.64 0.94 -6.43
CA ASN A 163 -27.63 -0.13 -6.23
C ASN A 163 -26.97 -1.47 -5.91
N GLU A 164 -25.92 -1.85 -6.64
CA GLU A 164 -25.19 -3.10 -6.40
C GLU A 164 -24.52 -3.08 -5.02
N MET A 165 -23.94 -1.93 -4.64
CA MET A 165 -23.30 -1.82 -3.33
C MET A 165 -24.30 -1.84 -2.17
N LYS A 166 -25.47 -1.18 -2.32
CA LYS A 166 -26.54 -1.25 -1.35
C LYS A 166 -27.07 -2.67 -1.20
N HIS A 167 -27.30 -3.34 -2.33
CA HIS A 167 -27.73 -4.74 -2.35
C HIS A 167 -26.69 -5.66 -1.69
N LEU A 168 -25.41 -5.47 -1.99
CA LEU A 168 -24.32 -6.24 -1.38
C LEU A 168 -24.32 -6.09 0.15
N ILE A 169 -24.38 -4.86 0.67
CA ILE A 169 -24.40 -4.60 2.13
C ILE A 169 -25.64 -5.24 2.75
N PHE A 170 -26.82 -5.04 2.17
CA PHE A 170 -28.07 -5.60 2.66
C PHE A 170 -27.99 -7.13 2.73
N SER A 171 -27.55 -7.77 1.64
CA SER A 171 -27.46 -9.23 1.55
C SER A 171 -26.43 -9.82 2.52
N ILE A 172 -25.27 -9.15 2.72
CA ILE A 172 -24.27 -9.56 3.71
C ILE A 172 -24.87 -9.49 5.13
N THR A 173 -25.58 -8.41 5.46
CA THR A 173 -26.19 -8.24 6.77
C THR A 173 -27.30 -9.26 7.00
N LYS A 174 -28.12 -9.56 5.97
CA LYS A 174 -29.15 -10.59 6.03
C LYS A 174 -28.55 -11.97 6.32
N GLU A 175 -27.53 -12.38 5.52
CA GLU A 175 -26.87 -13.68 5.68
C GLU A 175 -26.18 -13.82 7.04
N TYR A 176 -25.66 -12.71 7.59
CA TYR A 176 -25.13 -12.70 8.95
C TYR A 176 -26.21 -12.91 10.00
N ASN A 177 -27.34 -12.20 9.91
CA ASN A 177 -28.47 -12.34 10.84
C ASN A 177 -29.11 -13.73 10.78
N GLU A 178 -29.06 -14.40 9.64
CA GLU A 178 -29.52 -15.78 9.44
C GLU A 178 -28.49 -16.83 9.92
N GLY A 179 -27.31 -16.41 10.42
CA GLY A 179 -26.24 -17.29 10.90
C GLY A 179 -25.42 -17.96 9.79
N ASN A 180 -25.61 -17.57 8.54
CA ASN A 180 -24.91 -18.15 7.38
C ASN A 180 -23.50 -17.58 7.17
N ILE A 181 -23.20 -16.44 7.76
CA ILE A 181 -21.89 -15.77 7.76
C ILE A 181 -21.47 -15.59 9.21
N THR A 182 -20.20 -15.92 9.52
CA THR A 182 -19.65 -15.74 10.85
C THR A 182 -19.47 -14.25 11.16
N MET A 183 -19.53 -13.87 12.44
CA MET A 183 -19.26 -12.51 12.90
C MET A 183 -17.89 -12.01 12.41
N ASN A 184 -16.87 -12.85 12.46
CA ASN A 184 -15.52 -12.56 11.98
C ASN A 184 -15.50 -12.17 10.49
N ASP A 185 -16.17 -12.95 9.63
CA ASP A 185 -16.24 -12.67 8.19
C ASP A 185 -17.11 -11.45 7.88
N TYR A 186 -18.22 -11.29 8.61
CA TYR A 186 -19.10 -10.13 8.49
C TYR A 186 -18.35 -8.83 8.78
N LEU A 187 -17.74 -8.72 9.98
CA LEU A 187 -17.03 -7.52 10.38
C LEU A 187 -15.79 -7.24 9.53
N LEU A 188 -15.07 -8.29 9.12
CA LEU A 188 -13.94 -8.15 8.18
C LEU A 188 -14.36 -7.49 6.87
N VAL A 189 -15.46 -7.97 6.26
CA VAL A 189 -15.95 -7.44 4.98
C VAL A 189 -16.53 -6.04 5.15
N MET A 190 -17.28 -5.79 6.23
CA MET A 190 -17.83 -4.47 6.51
C MET A 190 -16.73 -3.42 6.75
N LEU A 191 -15.65 -3.77 7.47
CA LEU A 191 -14.50 -2.87 7.61
C LEU A 191 -13.84 -2.56 6.26
N LEU A 192 -13.68 -3.54 5.36
CA LEU A 192 -13.15 -3.29 4.02
C LEU A 192 -14.05 -2.36 3.21
N ILE A 193 -15.37 -2.52 3.33
CA ILE A 193 -16.37 -1.69 2.64
C ILE A 193 -16.36 -0.24 3.17
N TYR A 194 -16.48 -0.05 4.47
CA TYR A 194 -16.65 1.27 5.07
C TYR A 194 -15.36 2.08 5.15
N THR A 195 -14.21 1.41 5.31
CA THR A 195 -12.94 2.12 5.49
C THR A 195 -12.11 2.21 4.20
N GLY A 196 -12.38 1.36 3.21
CA GLY A 196 -11.56 1.25 2.01
C GLY A 196 -10.07 0.94 2.29
N ARG A 197 -9.75 0.44 3.48
CA ARG A 197 -8.36 0.12 3.87
C ARG A 197 -7.84 -1.07 3.10
N ARG A 198 -6.50 -1.19 3.02
CA ARG A 198 -5.88 -2.34 2.36
C ARG A 198 -6.06 -3.60 3.23
N PRO A 199 -6.21 -4.80 2.63
CA PRO A 199 -6.37 -6.04 3.39
C PRO A 199 -5.36 -6.21 4.53
N MET A 200 -4.08 -5.95 4.26
CA MET A 200 -3.04 -6.06 5.28
C MET A 200 -3.16 -5.05 6.43
N GLN A 201 -3.80 -3.91 6.23
CA GLN A 201 -4.06 -2.95 7.32
C GLN A 201 -5.11 -3.52 8.28
N ILE A 202 -6.16 -4.16 7.73
CA ILE A 202 -7.19 -4.83 8.53
C ILE A 202 -6.62 -6.11 9.18
N ALA A 203 -5.81 -6.88 8.44
CA ALA A 203 -5.14 -8.08 8.97
C ALA A 203 -4.27 -7.80 10.19
N GLN A 204 -3.64 -6.62 10.24
CA GLN A 204 -2.72 -6.24 11.30
C GLN A 204 -3.40 -5.60 12.51
N LEU A 205 -4.73 -5.45 12.51
CA LEU A 205 -5.46 -4.96 13.68
C LEU A 205 -5.28 -5.90 14.87
N LYS A 206 -5.03 -5.31 16.02
CA LYS A 206 -4.93 -5.99 17.32
C LYS A 206 -6.09 -5.55 18.22
N ILE A 207 -6.37 -6.34 19.24
CA ILE A 207 -7.42 -6.05 20.22
C ILE A 207 -7.27 -4.66 20.84
N LYS A 208 -6.04 -4.26 21.17
CA LYS A 208 -5.73 -2.92 21.73
C LYS A 208 -5.97 -1.75 20.78
N ASP A 209 -6.15 -2.00 19.50
CA ASP A 209 -6.41 -0.94 18.52
C ASP A 209 -7.84 -0.43 18.56
N LEU A 210 -8.74 -1.15 19.23
CA LEU A 210 -10.11 -0.76 19.49
C LEU A 210 -10.21 -0.16 20.90
N TYR A 211 -10.52 1.13 21.00
CA TYR A 211 -10.54 1.85 22.29
C TYR A 211 -11.47 3.07 22.29
N ILE A 212 -11.77 3.54 23.49
CA ILE A 212 -12.55 4.75 23.74
C ILE A 212 -11.59 5.88 24.12
N LYS A 213 -11.82 7.08 23.59
CA LYS A 213 -11.06 8.30 23.89
C LYS A 213 -11.99 9.51 23.83
N ASN A 214 -12.00 10.35 24.89
CA ASN A 214 -12.81 11.57 24.93
C ASN A 214 -14.26 11.34 24.49
N GLU A 215 -14.94 10.37 25.09
CA GLU A 215 -16.32 9.96 24.79
C GLU A 215 -16.58 9.54 23.33
N GLY A 216 -15.56 9.23 22.60
CA GLY A 216 -15.64 8.71 21.22
C GLY A 216 -15.04 7.33 21.06
N ASN A 217 -15.58 6.57 20.12
CA ASN A 217 -15.14 5.23 19.75
C ASN A 217 -14.15 5.29 18.61
N TYR A 218 -12.99 4.66 18.79
CA TYR A 218 -11.88 4.76 17.83
C TYR A 218 -11.30 3.40 17.48
N LEU A 219 -10.85 3.31 16.22
CA LEU A 219 -10.05 2.21 15.69
C LEU A 219 -8.71 2.75 15.18
N ASN A 220 -7.60 2.27 15.75
CA ASN A 220 -6.26 2.67 15.38
C ASN A 220 -5.71 1.75 14.30
N ILE A 221 -5.75 2.18 13.05
CA ILE A 221 -5.43 1.33 11.90
C ILE A 221 -3.95 1.48 11.52
N PRO A 222 -3.17 0.36 11.49
CA PRO A 222 -1.78 0.40 11.09
C PRO A 222 -1.60 0.94 9.66
N ARG A 223 -0.63 1.83 9.48
CA ARG A 223 -0.27 2.36 8.16
C ARG A 223 0.72 1.43 7.47
N LEU A 224 0.53 1.22 6.19
CA LEU A 224 1.39 0.37 5.37
C LEU A 224 1.90 1.12 4.15
N LYS A 225 3.08 0.73 3.65
CA LYS A 225 3.73 1.31 2.46
C LYS A 225 4.22 2.75 2.63
N GLN A 226 4.41 3.20 3.87
CA GLN A 226 4.97 4.52 4.20
C GLN A 226 6.48 4.47 4.49
N GLY A 227 7.13 3.33 4.24
CA GLY A 227 8.54 3.12 4.57
C GLY A 227 8.80 2.80 6.05
N GLY A 228 7.78 2.84 6.91
CA GLY A 228 7.85 2.50 8.33
C GLY A 228 8.06 1.01 8.61
N LYS A 229 8.38 0.69 9.86
CA LYS A 229 8.47 -0.68 10.37
C LYS A 229 7.07 -1.24 10.66
N PHE A 230 7.01 -2.54 10.96
CA PHE A 230 5.77 -3.21 11.33
C PHE A 230 5.10 -2.53 12.52
N ARG A 231 3.87 -2.02 12.30
CA ARG A 231 3.02 -1.39 13.31
C ARG A 231 3.70 -0.23 14.09
N THR A 232 4.48 0.61 13.40
CA THR A 232 5.04 1.84 13.99
C THR A 232 4.18 3.05 13.73
N ASP A 233 3.49 3.10 12.60
CA ASP A 233 2.68 4.22 12.17
C ASP A 233 1.20 3.83 12.11
N PHE A 234 0.32 4.72 12.55
CA PHE A 234 -1.12 4.46 12.65
C PHE A 234 -1.94 5.64 12.12
N THR A 235 -3.18 5.33 11.75
CA THR A 235 -4.22 6.32 11.49
C THR A 235 -5.38 6.04 12.44
N GLU A 236 -5.69 6.99 13.30
CA GLU A 236 -6.86 6.95 14.17
C GLU A 236 -8.12 7.21 13.34
N LEU A 237 -9.11 6.34 13.45
CA LEU A 237 -10.41 6.46 12.79
C LEU A 237 -11.51 6.45 13.84
N LYS A 238 -12.30 7.52 13.89
CA LYS A 238 -13.54 7.53 14.70
C LYS A 238 -14.56 6.63 14.02
N ILE A 239 -15.19 5.73 14.78
CA ILE A 239 -16.19 4.78 14.29
C ILE A 239 -17.52 4.98 15.04
N SER A 240 -18.62 4.49 14.45
CA SER A 240 -19.94 4.54 15.07
C SER A 240 -20.04 3.58 16.25
N ASP A 241 -20.96 3.87 17.17
CA ASP A 241 -21.21 3.04 18.34
C ASP A 241 -21.58 1.61 17.96
N ASN A 242 -22.47 1.43 16.98
CA ASN A 242 -22.87 0.11 16.51
C ASN A 242 -21.70 -0.73 16.00
N LEU A 243 -20.76 -0.10 15.25
CA LEU A 243 -19.58 -0.81 14.75
C LEU A 243 -18.60 -1.12 15.90
N PHE A 244 -18.47 -0.19 16.85
CA PHE A 244 -17.64 -0.39 18.03
C PHE A 244 -18.15 -1.54 18.89
N ASP A 245 -19.48 -1.61 19.14
CA ASP A 245 -20.10 -2.66 19.93
C ASP A 245 -19.90 -4.04 19.28
N SER A 246 -20.14 -4.13 17.97
CA SER A 246 -19.90 -5.37 17.22
C SER A 246 -18.44 -5.81 17.23
N LEU A 247 -17.50 -4.87 17.10
CA LEU A 247 -16.07 -5.17 17.21
C LEU A 247 -15.65 -5.53 18.64
N SER A 248 -16.32 -4.96 19.66
CA SER A 248 -16.10 -5.29 21.08
C SER A 248 -16.59 -6.70 21.40
N GLU A 249 -17.69 -7.13 20.83
CA GLU A 249 -18.17 -8.51 20.93
C GLU A 249 -17.17 -9.47 20.28
N LEU A 250 -16.69 -9.20 19.07
CA LEU A 250 -15.64 -9.98 18.43
C LEU A 250 -14.37 -10.04 19.30
N LYS A 251 -13.96 -8.91 19.87
CA LYS A 251 -12.83 -8.83 20.81
C LYS A 251 -13.01 -9.75 22.01
N ALA A 252 -14.23 -9.82 22.59
CA ALA A 252 -14.54 -10.71 23.70
C ALA A 252 -14.44 -12.20 23.29
N ILE A 253 -14.97 -12.56 22.12
CA ILE A 253 -14.89 -13.91 21.56
C ILE A 253 -13.42 -14.32 21.35
N VAL A 254 -12.61 -13.44 20.74
CA VAL A 254 -11.19 -13.70 20.50
C VAL A 254 -10.41 -13.89 21.81
N LYS A 255 -10.68 -13.06 22.82
CA LYS A 255 -10.05 -13.19 24.15
C LYS A 255 -10.42 -14.51 24.82
N ALA A 256 -11.70 -14.86 24.82
CA ALA A 256 -12.19 -16.11 25.42
C ALA A 256 -11.59 -17.33 24.71
N PHE A 257 -11.53 -17.34 23.38
CA PHE A 257 -10.87 -18.38 22.61
C PHE A 257 -9.39 -18.51 23.02
N ALA A 258 -8.64 -17.42 23.02
CA ALA A 258 -7.23 -17.43 23.32
C ALA A 258 -6.93 -17.87 24.77
N GLN A 259 -7.75 -17.44 25.75
CA GLN A 259 -7.61 -17.89 27.12
C GLN A 259 -7.87 -19.38 27.27
N ASN A 260 -8.91 -19.90 26.62
CA ASN A 260 -9.21 -21.32 26.62
C ASN A 260 -8.06 -22.15 26.03
N GLU A 261 -7.54 -21.76 24.88
CA GLU A 261 -6.40 -22.45 24.25
C GLU A 261 -5.11 -22.36 25.09
N ALA A 262 -4.87 -21.23 25.72
CA ALA A 262 -3.72 -21.02 26.60
C ALA A 262 -3.92 -21.52 28.04
N GLN A 263 -5.06 -22.15 28.36
CA GLN A 263 -5.40 -22.61 29.71
C GLN A 263 -5.28 -21.48 30.76
N ASP A 264 -5.84 -20.31 30.45
CA ASP A 264 -5.86 -19.10 31.28
C ASP A 264 -4.49 -18.54 31.69
N LYS A 265 -3.45 -18.87 30.95
CA LYS A 265 -2.07 -18.41 31.23
C LYS A 265 -1.71 -17.06 30.59
N LEU A 266 -2.59 -16.49 29.75
CA LEU A 266 -2.31 -15.23 29.09
C LEU A 266 -2.55 -14.02 30.01
N SER A 267 -1.56 -13.15 30.10
CA SER A 267 -1.67 -11.86 30.78
C SER A 267 -2.59 -10.91 30.00
N LYS A 268 -3.05 -9.86 30.69
CA LYS A 268 -3.87 -8.82 30.03
C LYS A 268 -3.15 -8.16 28.84
N GLU A 269 -1.85 -7.95 28.96
CA GLU A 269 -1.04 -7.35 27.89
C GLU A 269 -0.95 -8.27 26.67
N GLU A 270 -0.75 -9.57 26.88
CA GLU A 270 -0.75 -10.56 25.81
C GLU A 270 -2.11 -10.65 25.12
N LEU A 271 -3.21 -10.67 25.87
CA LEU A 271 -4.56 -10.63 25.32
C LEU A 271 -4.82 -9.37 24.49
N ASP A 272 -4.34 -8.22 24.90
CA ASP A 272 -4.48 -6.98 24.18
C ASP A 272 -3.58 -6.93 22.90
N ASN A 273 -2.53 -7.74 22.85
CA ASN A 273 -1.66 -7.90 21.69
C ASN A 273 -2.14 -8.93 20.67
N LEU A 274 -3.19 -9.71 20.96
CA LEU A 274 -3.78 -10.64 20.00
C LEU A 274 -4.33 -9.92 18.77
N PRO A 275 -4.32 -10.56 17.59
CA PRO A 275 -5.05 -10.07 16.42
C PRO A 275 -6.53 -9.92 16.72
N LEU A 276 -7.16 -8.85 16.22
CA LEU A 276 -8.63 -8.72 16.27
C LEU A 276 -9.30 -9.74 15.34
N PHE A 277 -8.64 -10.06 14.21
CA PHE A 277 -9.07 -11.07 13.24
C PHE A 277 -8.07 -12.22 13.22
N ILE A 278 -8.38 -13.29 13.94
CA ILE A 278 -7.56 -14.51 13.94
C ILE A 278 -7.75 -15.28 12.62
N ASP A 279 -6.68 -15.83 12.09
CA ASP A 279 -6.72 -16.70 10.91
C ASP A 279 -7.58 -17.95 11.21
N PRO A 280 -8.63 -18.22 10.40
CA PRO A 280 -9.54 -19.34 10.65
C PRO A 280 -8.88 -20.71 10.70
N SER A 281 -7.67 -20.88 10.17
CA SER A 281 -6.93 -22.13 10.27
C SER A 281 -6.66 -22.55 11.72
N PHE A 282 -6.56 -21.58 12.64
CA PHE A 282 -6.34 -21.85 14.06
C PHE A 282 -7.59 -22.35 14.80
N PHE A 283 -8.80 -22.17 14.24
CA PHE A 283 -10.02 -22.70 14.83
C PHE A 283 -10.34 -24.15 14.43
N ASN A 284 -9.71 -24.65 13.36
CA ASN A 284 -10.10 -25.91 12.72
C ASN A 284 -9.06 -27.04 12.80
N SER A 285 -7.90 -26.83 13.36
CA SER A 285 -6.82 -27.83 13.33
C SER A 285 -6.10 -27.89 14.70
N GLY A 286 -5.76 -29.08 15.13
CA GLY A 286 -4.86 -29.30 16.26
C GLY A 286 -3.45 -28.73 15.97
N TYR A 287 -3.34 -27.42 15.97
CA TYR A 287 -2.05 -26.72 15.86
C TYR A 287 -1.28 -26.86 17.17
N ASN A 288 0.03 -26.71 17.09
CA ASN A 288 0.87 -26.73 18.28
C ASN A 288 0.67 -25.43 19.07
N ILE A 289 0.34 -25.51 20.36
CA ILE A 289 0.19 -24.34 21.25
C ILE A 289 1.44 -23.43 21.22
N ASN A 290 2.63 -23.99 20.95
CA ASN A 290 3.85 -23.21 20.82
C ASN A 290 3.80 -22.24 19.62
N GLU A 291 3.11 -22.60 18.53
CA GLU A 291 2.91 -21.71 17.39
C GLU A 291 2.06 -20.49 17.74
N PHE A 292 1.20 -20.62 18.75
CA PHE A 292 0.37 -19.54 19.27
C PHE A 292 1.21 -18.39 19.84
N TYR A 293 2.28 -18.72 20.57
CA TYR A 293 3.16 -17.75 21.21
C TYR A 293 4.28 -17.25 20.30
N GLU A 294 4.54 -17.93 19.19
CA GLU A 294 5.61 -17.57 18.28
C GLU A 294 5.48 -16.15 17.75
N ASN A 295 6.59 -15.45 17.69
CA ASN A 295 6.67 -14.10 17.15
C ASN A 295 5.67 -13.11 17.77
N ASN A 296 5.33 -13.25 19.05
CA ASN A 296 4.38 -12.36 19.74
C ASN A 296 3.02 -12.31 19.02
N PHE A 297 2.44 -13.49 18.77
CA PHE A 297 1.14 -13.72 18.11
C PHE A 297 1.05 -13.28 16.64
N VAL A 298 2.17 -12.94 16.00
CA VAL A 298 2.13 -12.50 14.58
C VAL A 298 1.61 -13.61 13.67
N ASN A 299 1.86 -14.88 14.02
CA ASN A 299 1.37 -16.03 13.27
C ASN A 299 -0.16 -16.15 13.25
N LEU A 300 -0.86 -15.61 14.26
CA LEU A 300 -2.31 -15.66 14.35
C LEU A 300 -3.01 -14.66 13.41
N HIS A 301 -2.32 -13.64 12.92
CA HIS A 301 -2.90 -12.69 11.96
C HIS A 301 -3.29 -13.39 10.65
N MET A 302 -4.38 -12.94 10.02
CA MET A 302 -4.70 -13.36 8.68
C MET A 302 -3.64 -12.90 7.67
N SER A 303 -3.45 -13.68 6.62
CA SER A 303 -2.70 -13.23 5.45
C SER A 303 -3.57 -12.36 4.54
N SER A 304 -2.92 -11.60 3.64
CA SER A 304 -3.66 -10.87 2.60
C SER A 304 -4.46 -11.80 1.68
N LYS A 305 -3.97 -13.01 1.46
CA LYS A 305 -4.68 -14.05 0.68
C LYS A 305 -5.89 -14.58 1.43
N THR A 306 -5.76 -14.85 2.74
CA THR A 306 -6.87 -15.29 3.59
C THR A 306 -8.00 -14.25 3.56
N ILE A 307 -7.69 -12.97 3.75
CA ILE A 307 -8.69 -11.89 3.69
C ILE A 307 -9.37 -11.83 2.32
N THR A 308 -8.60 -11.91 1.25
CA THR A 308 -9.15 -11.90 -0.11
C THR A 308 -10.07 -13.10 -0.35
N SER A 309 -9.67 -14.29 0.10
CA SER A 309 -10.47 -15.52 -0.01
C SER A 309 -11.76 -15.40 0.80
N ARG A 310 -11.72 -14.84 2.02
CA ARG A 310 -12.92 -14.61 2.85
C ARG A 310 -13.87 -13.62 2.21
N LEU A 311 -13.37 -12.48 1.73
CA LEU A 311 -14.18 -11.50 0.99
C LEU A 311 -14.87 -12.16 -0.22
N GLN A 312 -14.15 -12.96 -0.99
CA GLN A 312 -14.71 -13.66 -2.15
C GLN A 312 -15.71 -14.76 -1.76
N SER A 313 -15.48 -15.45 -0.64
CA SER A 313 -16.43 -16.47 -0.12
C SER A 313 -17.74 -15.83 0.29
N VAL A 314 -17.70 -14.74 1.07
CA VAL A 314 -18.88 -13.97 1.46
C VAL A 314 -19.63 -13.44 0.23
N HIS A 315 -18.89 -12.81 -0.70
CA HIS A 315 -19.48 -12.26 -1.91
C HIS A 315 -20.19 -13.32 -2.76
N ARG A 316 -19.56 -14.50 -2.97
CA ARG A 316 -20.17 -15.60 -3.74
C ARG A 316 -21.42 -16.15 -3.08
N ARG A 317 -21.47 -16.18 -1.75
CA ARG A 317 -22.65 -16.61 -0.99
C ARG A 317 -23.82 -15.66 -1.23
N VAL A 318 -23.61 -14.35 -1.07
CA VAL A 318 -24.69 -13.37 -1.17
C VAL A 318 -25.17 -13.09 -2.59
N ILE A 319 -24.30 -13.24 -3.59
CA ILE A 319 -24.65 -13.01 -5.01
C ILE A 319 -25.16 -14.31 -5.68
N GLY A 320 -24.92 -15.49 -5.10
CA GLY A 320 -25.32 -16.77 -5.66
C GLY A 320 -24.60 -17.17 -6.95
N ASN A 321 -23.66 -16.36 -7.44
CA ASN A 321 -22.92 -16.60 -8.69
C ASN A 321 -21.46 -16.96 -8.39
N LYS A 322 -21.08 -18.21 -8.65
CA LYS A 322 -19.73 -18.74 -8.42
C LYS A 322 -18.65 -18.03 -9.25
N ASN A 323 -19.00 -17.45 -10.38
CA ASN A 323 -18.08 -16.74 -11.27
C ASN A 323 -17.95 -15.25 -10.95
N SER A 324 -18.82 -14.74 -10.08
CA SER A 324 -18.72 -13.33 -9.64
C SER A 324 -17.58 -13.15 -8.65
N THR A 325 -16.72 -12.19 -8.91
CA THR A 325 -15.56 -11.89 -8.07
C THR A 325 -15.53 -10.42 -7.71
N ILE A 326 -15.34 -10.16 -6.44
CA ILE A 326 -15.05 -8.83 -5.89
C ILE A 326 -13.64 -8.83 -5.29
N ASN A 327 -12.99 -7.70 -5.30
CA ASN A 327 -11.72 -7.55 -4.61
C ASN A 327 -11.70 -6.26 -3.75
N SER A 328 -10.87 -6.25 -2.74
CA SER A 328 -10.75 -5.11 -1.82
C SER A 328 -10.34 -3.80 -2.50
N ARG A 329 -9.63 -3.87 -3.62
CA ARG A 329 -9.29 -2.69 -4.42
C ARG A 329 -10.53 -2.07 -5.06
N GLN A 330 -11.45 -2.89 -5.55
CA GLN A 330 -12.72 -2.43 -6.11
C GLN A 330 -13.58 -1.73 -5.05
N LEU A 331 -13.70 -2.30 -3.85
CA LEU A 331 -14.38 -1.67 -2.72
C LEU A 331 -13.76 -0.30 -2.39
N ARG A 332 -12.44 -0.25 -2.36
CA ARG A 332 -11.70 0.99 -2.11
C ARG A 332 -11.92 2.05 -3.20
N ILE A 333 -11.96 1.65 -4.48
CA ILE A 333 -12.27 2.54 -5.61
C ILE A 333 -13.72 3.03 -5.49
N THR A 334 -14.66 2.15 -5.16
CA THR A 334 -16.08 2.51 -4.94
C THR A 334 -16.22 3.58 -3.86
N LEU A 335 -15.58 3.38 -2.71
CA LEU A 335 -15.60 4.38 -1.64
C LEU A 335 -14.99 5.71 -2.09
N ALA A 336 -13.83 5.68 -2.74
CA ALA A 336 -13.16 6.89 -3.23
C ALA A 336 -14.01 7.65 -4.24
N THR A 337 -14.61 6.94 -5.20
CA THR A 337 -15.48 7.53 -6.23
C THR A 337 -16.72 8.16 -5.60
N ARG A 338 -17.34 7.51 -4.63
CA ARG A 338 -18.51 8.05 -3.91
C ARG A 338 -18.19 9.31 -3.11
N LEU A 339 -17.05 9.33 -2.45
CA LEU A 339 -16.60 10.53 -1.74
C LEU A 339 -16.33 11.67 -2.71
N ALA A 340 -15.70 11.39 -3.86
CA ALA A 340 -15.49 12.39 -4.90
C ALA A 340 -16.81 12.92 -5.47
N GLN A 341 -17.79 12.05 -5.75
CA GLN A 341 -19.12 12.42 -6.23
C GLN A 341 -19.90 13.29 -5.23
N ARG A 342 -19.63 13.13 -3.93
CA ARG A 342 -20.20 13.97 -2.87
C ARG A 342 -19.48 15.31 -2.69
N GLY A 343 -18.48 15.62 -3.51
CA GLY A 343 -17.74 16.88 -3.47
C GLY A 343 -16.59 16.92 -2.47
N TYR A 344 -16.20 15.79 -1.84
CA TYR A 344 -15.05 15.78 -0.96
C TYR A 344 -13.75 15.98 -1.74
N GLY A 345 -12.92 16.92 -1.31
CA GLY A 345 -11.65 17.27 -1.95
C GLY A 345 -10.60 16.17 -1.90
N LEU A 346 -9.58 16.28 -2.75
CA LEU A 346 -8.50 15.27 -2.89
C LEU A 346 -7.74 15.00 -1.59
N SER A 347 -7.57 16.01 -0.74
CA SER A 347 -6.92 15.87 0.57
C SER A 347 -7.73 14.95 1.50
N THR A 348 -9.06 15.12 1.55
CA THR A 348 -9.97 14.26 2.31
C THR A 348 -9.93 12.83 1.78
N LEU A 349 -9.99 12.65 0.46
CA LEU A 349 -9.86 11.32 -0.14
C LEU A 349 -8.52 10.67 0.20
N ALA A 350 -7.42 11.43 0.14
CA ALA A 350 -6.10 10.93 0.50
C ALA A 350 -6.05 10.48 1.97
N LYS A 351 -6.61 11.29 2.88
CA LYS A 351 -6.68 10.99 4.30
C LYS A 351 -7.52 9.73 4.59
N VAL A 352 -8.72 9.63 4.00
CA VAL A 352 -9.61 8.47 4.15
C VAL A 352 -8.94 7.20 3.63
N LEU A 353 -8.29 7.28 2.48
CA LEU A 353 -7.64 6.13 1.85
C LEU A 353 -6.22 5.86 2.36
N ASP A 354 -5.72 6.64 3.31
CA ASP A 354 -4.33 6.54 3.78
C ASP A 354 -3.30 6.60 2.63
N HIS A 355 -3.43 7.63 1.78
CA HIS A 355 -2.45 7.97 0.76
C HIS A 355 -1.60 9.15 1.21
N THR A 356 -0.27 9.03 1.09
CA THR A 356 0.67 10.14 1.31
C THR A 356 0.84 11.03 0.07
N ASN A 357 0.54 10.48 -1.12
CA ASN A 357 0.73 11.18 -2.38
C ASN A 357 -0.63 11.44 -3.05
N LEU A 358 -0.99 12.71 -3.19
CA LEU A 358 -2.22 13.16 -3.86
C LEU A 358 -2.31 12.65 -5.32
N LYS A 359 -1.16 12.48 -6.02
CA LYS A 359 -1.15 11.90 -7.37
C LYS A 359 -1.79 10.50 -7.43
N SER A 360 -1.69 9.74 -6.33
CA SER A 360 -2.32 8.41 -6.24
C SER A 360 -3.85 8.50 -6.14
N VAL A 361 -4.38 9.62 -5.66
CA VAL A 361 -5.81 9.87 -5.49
C VAL A 361 -6.43 10.40 -6.78
N LEU A 362 -5.67 11.16 -7.58
CA LEU A 362 -6.12 11.66 -8.88
C LEU A 362 -6.64 10.57 -9.82
N SER A 363 -6.10 9.33 -9.69
CA SER A 363 -6.60 8.20 -10.48
C SER A 363 -8.05 7.83 -10.16
N TYR A 364 -8.53 8.11 -8.97
CA TYR A 364 -9.92 7.87 -8.56
C TYR A 364 -10.84 9.01 -9.00
N ALA A 365 -10.32 10.24 -9.02
CA ALA A 365 -11.02 11.41 -9.50
C ALA A 365 -11.22 11.37 -11.03
N LYS A 366 -10.20 10.93 -11.79
CA LYS A 366 -10.27 10.83 -13.26
C LYS A 366 -11.30 9.82 -13.78
N ASN A 367 -11.71 8.85 -12.97
CA ASN A 367 -12.74 7.88 -13.34
C ASN A 367 -14.18 8.43 -13.19
N ASN A 368 -14.32 9.66 -12.71
CA ASN A 368 -15.58 10.36 -12.64
C ASN A 368 -15.53 11.53 -13.65
N GLU A 369 -16.22 11.39 -14.78
CA GLU A 369 -16.28 12.41 -15.85
C GLU A 369 -16.75 13.75 -15.31
N GLU A 370 -17.73 13.77 -14.42
CA GLU A 370 -18.25 14.99 -13.80
C GLU A 370 -17.20 15.67 -12.88
N PHE A 371 -16.40 14.89 -12.15
CA PHE A 371 -15.35 15.45 -11.30
C PHE A 371 -14.14 15.93 -12.13
N SER A 372 -13.79 15.22 -13.20
CA SER A 372 -12.78 15.66 -14.17
C SER A 372 -13.22 16.95 -14.85
N PHE A 373 -14.49 17.04 -15.26
CA PHE A 373 -15.07 18.23 -15.87
C PHE A 373 -15.05 19.43 -14.91
N ARG A 374 -15.44 19.24 -13.64
CA ARG A 374 -15.39 20.31 -12.62
C ARG A 374 -13.95 20.76 -12.30
N ILE A 375 -12.97 19.85 -12.29
CA ILE A 375 -11.55 20.22 -12.16
C ILE A 375 -11.08 20.95 -13.42
N GLU A 376 -11.39 20.46 -14.60
CA GLU A 376 -11.04 21.13 -15.86
C GLU A 376 -11.73 22.49 -15.96
N GLN A 377 -12.98 22.59 -15.56
CA GLN A 377 -13.70 23.87 -15.52
C GLN A 377 -13.07 24.83 -14.52
N ALA A 378 -12.75 24.39 -13.29
CA ALA A 378 -12.09 25.23 -12.29
C ALA A 378 -10.66 25.63 -12.71
N ILE A 379 -9.92 24.73 -13.38
CA ILE A 379 -8.62 25.05 -13.96
C ILE A 379 -8.78 26.01 -15.11
N ASN A 380 -9.71 25.78 -16.02
CA ASN A 380 -9.98 26.67 -17.17
C ASN A 380 -10.50 28.03 -16.72
N GLU A 381 -11.38 28.10 -15.73
CA GLU A 381 -11.85 29.34 -15.11
C GLU A 381 -10.72 30.11 -14.42
N SER A 382 -9.76 29.42 -13.80
CA SER A 382 -8.61 30.06 -13.15
C SER A 382 -7.46 30.38 -14.10
N ILE A 383 -7.30 29.67 -15.23
CA ILE A 383 -6.20 29.84 -16.18
C ILE A 383 -6.65 30.64 -17.43
N SER A 384 -7.95 30.62 -17.77
CA SER A 384 -8.48 31.30 -18.97
C SER A 384 -8.10 32.79 -19.05
N PRO A 385 -8.13 33.59 -17.98
CA PRO A 385 -7.65 34.95 -18.00
C PRO A 385 -6.14 35.06 -18.35
N TYR A 386 -5.36 34.07 -18.00
CA TYR A 386 -3.91 34.06 -18.25
C TYR A 386 -3.55 33.49 -19.62
N ALA A 387 -4.28 32.49 -20.12
CA ALA A 387 -4.03 31.90 -21.43
C ALA A 387 -4.22 32.89 -22.55
N SER A 388 -5.20 33.79 -22.44
CA SER A 388 -5.40 34.88 -23.38
C SER A 388 -4.30 35.96 -23.30
N SER A 389 -3.64 36.11 -22.16
CA SER A 389 -2.51 37.04 -21.97
C SER A 389 -1.19 36.49 -22.55
N PHE A 390 -1.00 35.17 -22.56
CA PHE A 390 0.17 34.52 -23.18
C PHE A 390 0.14 34.49 -24.70
N LEU A 391 -1.02 34.74 -25.33
CA LEU A 391 -1.19 34.78 -26.77
C LEU A 391 -1.13 36.22 -27.37
N MET A 392 -0.98 37.26 -26.56
CA MET A 392 -0.78 38.63 -26.98
C MET A 392 0.65 39.09 -26.72
N ASP A 393 1.23 39.73 -27.74
CA ASP A 393 2.59 40.25 -27.80
C ASP A 393 3.07 40.95 -26.52
N SER A 394 4.35 40.83 -26.26
CA SER A 394 5.09 41.20 -25.05
C SER A 394 5.06 42.67 -24.60
N GLU A 395 4.36 43.54 -25.26
CA GLU A 395 4.30 44.98 -24.90
C GLU A 395 3.02 45.45 -24.17
N GLY A 396 2.04 44.54 -23.94
CA GLY A 396 0.74 44.88 -23.31
C GLY A 396 0.47 44.29 -21.92
N ILE A 397 1.45 43.64 -21.31
CA ILE A 397 1.24 42.68 -20.21
C ILE A 397 0.96 43.34 -18.83
N THR A 398 1.42 44.54 -18.57
CA THR A 398 1.56 45.06 -17.21
C THR A 398 0.26 45.54 -16.56
N PHE A 399 -0.64 46.18 -17.23
CA PHE A 399 -1.80 46.82 -16.59
C PHE A 399 -3.01 45.88 -16.46
N LYS A 400 -3.33 45.14 -17.51
CA LYS A 400 -4.47 44.22 -17.52
C LYS A 400 -4.27 43.01 -16.62
N MET A 401 -3.05 42.52 -16.52
CA MET A 401 -2.67 41.43 -15.60
C MET A 401 -2.86 41.79 -14.12
N VAL A 402 -2.53 43.03 -13.75
CA VAL A 402 -2.73 43.56 -12.39
C VAL A 402 -4.23 43.72 -12.08
N GLU A 403 -5.01 44.16 -13.03
CA GLU A 403 -6.47 44.35 -12.90
C GLU A 403 -7.20 43.01 -12.79
N ASP A 404 -6.79 41.99 -13.55
CA ASP A 404 -7.31 40.62 -13.49
C ASP A 404 -6.94 39.92 -12.17
N LEU A 405 -5.74 40.16 -11.65
CA LEU A 405 -5.30 39.68 -10.33
C LEU A 405 -6.13 40.28 -9.18
N ILE A 406 -6.44 41.58 -9.28
CA ILE A 406 -7.29 42.28 -8.31
C ILE A 406 -8.74 41.72 -8.37
N ASN A 407 -9.24 41.42 -9.55
CA ASN A 407 -10.57 40.85 -9.74
C ASN A 407 -10.64 39.38 -9.24
N ILE A 408 -9.61 38.59 -9.46
CA ILE A 408 -9.51 37.23 -8.92
C ILE A 408 -9.49 37.27 -7.38
N ASN A 409 -8.71 38.13 -6.77
CA ASN A 409 -8.68 38.28 -5.32
C ASN A 409 -10.04 38.72 -4.75
N LYS A 410 -10.76 39.55 -5.45
CA LYS A 410 -12.11 40.01 -5.09
C LYS A 410 -13.17 38.88 -5.20
N LEU A 411 -13.10 38.06 -6.25
CA LEU A 411 -13.97 36.91 -6.47
C LEU A 411 -13.65 35.78 -5.44
N THR A 412 -12.39 35.60 -5.12
CA THR A 412 -11.94 34.64 -4.07
C THR A 412 -12.52 35.01 -2.71
N ASN A 413 -12.43 36.28 -2.33
CA ASN A 413 -12.98 36.76 -1.07
C ASN A 413 -14.51 36.66 -1.03
N GLN A 414 -15.18 36.77 -2.16
CA GLN A 414 -16.63 36.55 -2.28
C GLN A 414 -17.01 35.07 -2.19
N LEU A 415 -16.22 34.17 -2.76
CA LEU A 415 -16.42 32.73 -2.64
C LEU A 415 -16.16 32.24 -1.21
N ILE A 416 -15.13 32.74 -0.54
CA ILE A 416 -14.82 32.45 0.86
C ILE A 416 -15.97 32.89 1.78
N SER A 417 -16.58 34.06 1.51
CA SER A 417 -17.68 34.59 2.32
C SER A 417 -19.01 33.85 2.12
N ASN A 418 -19.19 33.14 1.02
CA ASN A 418 -20.45 32.49 0.67
C ASN A 418 -20.51 30.97 0.97
N HIS A 419 -19.39 30.33 1.37
CA HIS A 419 -19.36 28.90 1.69
C HIS A 419 -19.18 28.63 3.19
N SER A 420 -20.15 27.96 3.77
CA SER A 420 -20.23 27.63 5.22
C SER A 420 -19.46 26.37 5.64
N LYS A 421 -18.66 25.74 4.78
CA LYS A 421 -17.88 24.53 5.08
C LYS A 421 -16.40 24.86 5.25
N GLN A 422 -15.97 24.95 6.48
CA GLN A 422 -14.65 25.39 6.93
C GLN A 422 -13.46 24.63 6.25
N SER A 423 -13.60 23.35 5.94
CA SER A 423 -12.53 22.54 5.32
C SER A 423 -12.31 22.81 3.82
N GLU A 424 -13.35 23.22 3.10
CA GLU A 424 -13.24 23.61 1.67
C GLU A 424 -12.65 25.01 1.54
N VAL A 425 -12.99 25.89 2.47
CA VAL A 425 -12.44 27.25 2.59
C VAL A 425 -10.93 27.20 2.89
N GLU A 426 -10.49 26.35 3.82
CA GLU A 426 -9.07 26.17 4.15
C GLU A 426 -8.26 25.65 2.97
N LEU A 427 -8.82 24.76 2.14
CA LEU A 427 -8.15 24.25 0.96
C LEU A 427 -8.05 25.31 -0.14
N LEU A 428 -9.12 26.09 -0.35
CA LEU A 428 -9.11 27.21 -1.29
C LEU A 428 -8.12 28.28 -0.83
N VAL A 429 -8.11 28.63 0.45
CA VAL A 429 -7.15 29.58 1.04
C VAL A 429 -5.69 29.09 0.86
N ALA A 430 -5.41 27.81 1.08
CA ALA A 430 -4.06 27.26 0.88
C ALA A 430 -3.65 27.24 -0.60
N LEU A 431 -4.59 26.95 -1.51
CA LEU A 431 -4.36 26.98 -2.95
C LEU A 431 -4.09 28.42 -3.43
N PHE A 432 -4.87 29.39 -2.95
CA PHE A 432 -4.71 30.79 -3.29
C PHE A 432 -3.44 31.40 -2.68
N ALA A 433 -3.08 31.06 -1.45
CA ALA A 433 -1.81 31.48 -0.84
C ALA A 433 -0.60 30.93 -1.65
N SER A 434 -0.71 29.72 -2.20
CA SER A 434 0.31 29.16 -3.09
C SER A 434 0.40 29.90 -4.44
N VAL A 435 -0.75 30.32 -5.00
CA VAL A 435 -0.81 31.12 -6.23
C VAL A 435 -0.29 32.52 -6.00
N GLU A 436 -0.69 33.15 -4.91
CA GLU A 436 -0.23 34.49 -4.49
C GLU A 436 1.28 34.53 -4.26
N SER A 437 1.86 33.52 -3.59
CA SER A 437 3.31 33.38 -3.43
C SER A 437 4.06 33.30 -4.75
N LYS A 438 3.53 32.55 -5.74
CA LYS A 438 4.13 32.44 -7.08
C LYS A 438 4.01 33.74 -7.88
N ILE A 439 2.88 34.43 -7.77
CA ILE A 439 2.64 35.71 -8.41
C ILE A 439 3.59 36.76 -7.84
N ASN A 440 3.73 36.83 -6.51
CA ASN A 440 4.68 37.75 -5.85
C ASN A 440 6.13 37.45 -6.25
N THR A 441 6.47 36.19 -6.51
CA THR A 441 7.80 35.81 -7.02
C THR A 441 7.99 36.30 -8.47
N ILE A 442 6.97 36.21 -9.32
CA ILE A 442 7.01 36.70 -10.69
C ILE A 442 7.08 38.23 -10.72
N ILE A 443 6.30 38.93 -9.90
CA ILE A 443 6.34 40.40 -9.77
C ILE A 443 7.72 40.86 -9.30
N LYS A 444 8.32 40.15 -8.35
CA LYS A 444 9.66 40.44 -7.86
C LYS A 444 10.74 40.24 -8.93
N PHE A 445 10.57 39.23 -9.79
CA PHE A 445 11.47 38.96 -10.91
C PHE A 445 11.33 40.05 -12.00
N LEU A 446 10.12 40.48 -12.29
CA LEU A 446 9.86 41.55 -13.28
C LEU A 446 10.37 42.92 -12.81
N ASN A 447 10.30 43.22 -11.50
CA ASN A 447 10.83 44.47 -10.94
C ASN A 447 12.36 44.49 -10.81
N THR A 448 13.05 43.34 -10.94
CA THR A 448 14.53 43.26 -10.94
C THR A 448 15.14 43.40 -12.34
N GLU A 449 14.34 43.36 -13.40
CA GLU A 449 14.82 43.64 -14.78
C GLU A 449 14.67 45.12 -15.19
N GLU A 450 14.12 46.01 -14.34
CA GLU A 450 14.04 47.45 -14.55
C GLU A 450 15.12 48.30 -13.84
N GLU A 451 16.09 47.65 -13.16
CA GLU A 451 17.33 48.30 -12.68
C GLU A 451 18.54 47.81 -13.54
#